data_104a5095be8ade32abc7c7580c5bad06
#
_entry.id   104a5095be8ade32abc7c7580c5bad06
#
_cell.length_a   1.000
_cell.length_b   1.000
_cell.length_c   1.000
_cell.angle_alpha   90.00
_cell.angle_beta   90.00
_cell.angle_gamma   90.00
#
_symmetry.space_group_name_H-M   'P 1'
#
loop_
_entity.id
_entity.type
_entity.pdbx_description
1 polymer ?
#
loop_
_entity_poly.entity_id
_entity_poly.type
_entity_poly.pdbx_seq_one_letter_code
_entity_poly.pdbx_strand_id
1 'polypeptide(L)'
;MKRIVCALALLVLLLVGNEAVMSVSAATVTSTVSSCELYELRAGGGSGGGGGGGGGIRLFRRIRRSYRRVFNDGEPEALDYVICAVGIVVFPGVVVIDIALLVRYIYRKLKRKYVVKDMLNKLSNTESAWKYDRLVDRVTKSYFAIQKAWSKGNMESAKQYMSDRLFDEFQQKLDKMNEHNERNVLKNVTLRKYYAAAVYDSPQDEYDNVWFYIGGSMVDYIYNSAFKKITQGSTKKQSFVEYWKYIRNQSGEWVLDRIVQQNDFKNLPFNDYVR
;
A
#
# COMPACT_ATOMS: atom_id res chain seq x y z
N MET A 1 -30.33 -8.58 -32.23
CA MET A 1 -30.32 -7.86 -30.94
C MET A 1 -29.95 -8.75 -29.77
N LYS A 2 -30.63 -9.90 -29.54
CA LYS A 2 -30.29 -10.81 -28.40
C LYS A 2 -28.82 -11.21 -28.31
N ARG A 3 -28.15 -11.56 -29.43
CA ARG A 3 -26.74 -11.96 -29.46
C ARG A 3 -25.74 -10.84 -29.09
N ILE A 4 -26.08 -9.57 -29.41
CA ILE A 4 -25.23 -8.42 -29.10
C ILE A 4 -25.33 -8.06 -27.62
N VAL A 5 -26.53 -8.09 -27.03
CA VAL A 5 -26.76 -7.87 -25.61
C VAL A 5 -26.05 -8.98 -24.78
N CYS A 6 -26.09 -10.22 -25.27
CA CYS A 6 -25.39 -11.34 -24.62
C CYS A 6 -23.87 -11.24 -24.71
N ALA A 7 -23.32 -10.78 -25.82
CA ALA A 7 -21.89 -10.57 -25.98
C ALA A 7 -21.38 -9.41 -25.08
N LEU A 8 -22.15 -8.32 -24.97
CA LEU A 8 -21.85 -7.21 -24.06
C LEU A 8 -21.95 -7.63 -22.59
N ALA A 9 -22.97 -8.40 -22.21
CA ALA A 9 -23.07 -8.94 -20.85
C ALA A 9 -21.93 -9.90 -20.50
N LEU A 10 -21.45 -10.69 -21.46
CA LEU A 10 -20.30 -11.59 -21.28
C LEU A 10 -18.98 -10.81 -21.20
N LEU A 11 -18.83 -9.74 -21.96
CA LEU A 11 -17.66 -8.86 -21.91
C LEU A 11 -17.59 -8.12 -20.57
N VAL A 12 -18.72 -7.62 -20.09
CA VAL A 12 -18.84 -6.99 -18.77
C VAL A 12 -18.55 -8.00 -17.65
N LEU A 13 -19.05 -9.24 -17.77
CA LEU A 13 -18.76 -10.34 -16.86
C LEU A 13 -17.26 -10.70 -16.82
N LEU A 14 -16.56 -10.64 -17.94
CA LEU A 14 -15.13 -10.90 -18.03
C LEU A 14 -14.30 -9.76 -17.43
N LEU A 15 -14.73 -8.51 -17.62
CA LEU A 15 -14.04 -7.33 -17.09
C LEU A 15 -14.18 -7.24 -15.56
N VAL A 16 -15.36 -7.52 -15.02
CA VAL A 16 -15.62 -7.42 -13.56
C VAL A 16 -15.18 -8.69 -12.81
N GLY A 17 -15.15 -9.82 -13.46
CA GLY A 17 -14.62 -11.07 -12.86
C GLY A 17 -13.16 -10.95 -12.41
N ASN A 18 -12.39 -10.06 -13.03
CA ASN A 18 -11.02 -9.74 -12.60
C ASN A 18 -10.99 -8.79 -11.38
N GLU A 19 -11.99 -7.91 -11.23
CA GLU A 19 -12.02 -6.92 -10.14
C GLU A 19 -12.69 -7.50 -8.87
N ALA A 20 -13.70 -8.34 -9.00
CA ALA A 20 -14.37 -9.00 -7.86
C ALA A 20 -13.45 -9.98 -7.12
N VAL A 21 -12.42 -10.53 -7.79
CA VAL A 21 -11.37 -11.35 -7.16
C VAL A 21 -10.48 -10.48 -6.26
N MET A 22 -10.36 -9.17 -6.53
CA MET A 22 -9.55 -8.25 -5.72
C MET A 22 -10.30 -7.68 -4.51
N SER A 23 -11.63 -7.54 -4.56
CA SER A 23 -12.40 -6.91 -3.47
C SER A 23 -12.85 -7.88 -2.37
N VAL A 24 -13.07 -9.15 -2.67
CA VAL A 24 -13.43 -10.18 -1.68
C VAL A 24 -12.23 -10.61 -0.82
N SER A 25 -11.00 -10.36 -1.29
CA SER A 25 -9.77 -10.68 -0.53
C SER A 25 -9.53 -9.77 0.68
N ALA A 26 -10.21 -8.63 0.78
CA ALA A 26 -10.01 -7.67 1.87
C ALA A 26 -10.86 -7.93 3.11
N ALA A 27 -11.91 -8.75 3.03
CA ALA A 27 -12.88 -8.91 4.10
C ALA A 27 -12.72 -10.18 4.96
N THR A 28 -11.82 -11.12 4.60
CA THR A 28 -11.75 -12.44 5.26
C THR A 28 -10.45 -12.71 6.04
N VAL A 29 -9.61 -11.71 6.27
CA VAL A 29 -8.31 -11.89 6.96
C VAL A 29 -8.30 -11.28 8.38
N THR A 30 -9.43 -11.14 9.05
CA THR A 30 -9.48 -10.57 10.41
C THR A 30 -9.64 -11.60 11.54
N SER A 31 -9.33 -12.86 11.34
CA SER A 31 -9.31 -13.79 12.48
C SER A 31 -8.26 -14.89 12.27
N THR A 32 -7.08 -14.66 12.70
CA THR A 32 -6.10 -15.54 13.37
C THR A 32 -4.70 -14.94 13.23
N VAL A 33 -4.38 -13.96 14.06
CA VAL A 33 -2.98 -13.63 14.35
C VAL A 33 -2.76 -13.84 15.83
N SER A 34 -2.46 -15.08 16.16
CA SER A 34 -1.71 -15.41 17.36
C SER A 34 -0.29 -14.85 17.18
N SER A 35 0.10 -13.97 18.07
CA SER A 35 1.42 -13.49 18.42
C SER A 35 2.59 -14.25 17.76
N CYS A 36 2.97 -13.83 16.57
CA CYS A 36 4.31 -14.01 16.05
C CYS A 36 4.86 -12.59 15.85
N GLU A 37 5.90 -12.19 16.58
CA GLU A 37 6.62 -10.95 16.35
C GLU A 37 7.18 -11.01 14.92
N LEU A 38 6.43 -10.45 13.97
CA LEU A 38 6.87 -10.30 12.59
C LEU A 38 7.98 -9.24 12.59
N TYR A 39 9.22 -9.68 12.46
CA TYR A 39 10.31 -8.77 12.11
C TYR A 39 9.97 -8.08 10.79
N GLU A 40 9.99 -6.77 10.81
CA GLU A 40 9.86 -5.98 9.58
C GLU A 40 11.06 -6.27 8.67
N LEU A 41 10.80 -6.74 7.46
CA LEU A 41 11.84 -7.16 6.51
C LEU A 41 12.72 -6.03 6.00
N ARG A 42 12.16 -4.82 5.91
CA ARG A 42 12.86 -3.62 5.46
C ARG A 42 12.66 -2.51 6.49
N ALA A 43 13.44 -1.47 6.39
CA ALA A 43 13.19 -0.26 7.16
C ALA A 43 11.78 0.24 6.85
N GLY A 44 10.83 0.02 7.80
CA GLY A 44 9.41 0.30 7.64
C GLY A 44 8.56 -0.82 7.02
N GLY A 45 9.11 -1.99 6.77
CA GLY A 45 8.44 -3.02 6.01
C GLY A 45 7.37 -3.80 6.77
N GLY A 46 6.29 -4.08 6.08
CA GLY A 46 5.32 -5.11 6.35
C GLY A 46 5.24 -6.07 5.16
N SER A 47 5.12 -7.36 5.41
CA SER A 47 4.99 -8.38 4.37
C SER A 47 3.68 -8.19 3.60
N GLY A 48 3.75 -7.93 2.30
CA GLY A 48 2.59 -7.93 1.41
C GLY A 48 2.09 -9.34 1.19
N GLY A 49 1.12 -9.81 2.01
CA GLY A 49 0.46 -11.10 1.85
C GLY A 49 -0.56 -11.06 0.71
N GLY A 50 -0.30 -11.78 -0.40
CA GLY A 50 -1.28 -12.06 -1.45
C GLY A 50 -2.13 -13.26 -1.06
N GLY A 51 -3.39 -13.06 -0.66
CA GLY A 51 -4.37 -14.11 -0.38
C GLY A 51 -5.33 -14.33 -1.54
N GLY A 52 -5.32 -15.51 -2.13
CA GLY A 52 -6.18 -15.88 -3.26
C GLY A 52 -7.60 -16.29 -2.83
N GLY A 53 -8.61 -15.60 -3.36
CA GLY A 53 -10.02 -15.88 -3.10
C GLY A 53 -10.60 -16.98 -4.01
N GLY A 54 -10.84 -18.19 -3.45
CA GLY A 54 -11.44 -19.32 -4.19
C GLY A 54 -12.98 -19.29 -4.36
N GLY A 55 -13.69 -18.38 -3.70
CA GLY A 55 -15.17 -18.34 -3.70
C GLY A 55 -15.80 -17.78 -4.98
N GLY A 56 -15.22 -16.74 -5.54
CA GLY A 56 -15.76 -16.06 -6.72
C GLY A 56 -15.76 -16.95 -7.98
N ILE A 57 -14.74 -17.82 -8.10
CA ILE A 57 -14.63 -18.72 -9.28
C ILE A 57 -15.76 -19.74 -9.35
N ARG A 58 -16.27 -20.22 -8.20
CA ARG A 58 -17.37 -21.20 -8.17
C ARG A 58 -18.71 -20.57 -8.56
N LEU A 59 -18.99 -19.38 -8.08
CA LEU A 59 -20.19 -18.62 -8.45
C LEU A 59 -20.17 -18.27 -9.94
N PHE A 60 -19.06 -17.79 -10.45
CA PHE A 60 -18.87 -17.46 -11.85
C PHE A 60 -19.08 -18.66 -12.78
N ARG A 61 -18.55 -19.84 -12.42
CA ARG A 61 -18.79 -21.08 -13.18
C ARG A 61 -20.25 -21.50 -13.17
N ARG A 62 -21.00 -21.23 -12.09
CA ARG A 62 -22.43 -21.53 -11.99
C ARG A 62 -23.24 -20.61 -12.88
N ILE A 63 -23.02 -19.31 -12.81
CA ILE A 63 -23.67 -18.31 -13.68
C ILE A 63 -23.38 -18.61 -15.16
N ARG A 64 -22.13 -18.90 -15.51
CA ARG A 64 -21.75 -19.26 -16.90
C ARG A 64 -22.46 -20.53 -17.40
N ARG A 65 -22.68 -21.52 -16.53
CA ARG A 65 -23.40 -22.75 -16.88
C ARG A 65 -24.88 -22.48 -17.11
N SER A 66 -25.53 -21.75 -16.23
CA SER A 66 -26.94 -21.36 -16.36
C SER A 66 -27.18 -20.51 -17.62
N TYR A 67 -26.27 -19.57 -17.87
CA TYR A 67 -26.31 -18.75 -19.10
C TYR A 67 -26.21 -19.59 -20.37
N ARG A 68 -25.32 -20.60 -20.41
CA ARG A 68 -25.16 -21.51 -21.54
C ARG A 68 -26.40 -22.36 -21.76
N ARG A 69 -27.09 -22.83 -20.72
CA ARG A 69 -28.31 -23.60 -20.84
C ARG A 69 -29.46 -22.75 -21.37
N VAL A 70 -29.61 -21.51 -20.93
CA VAL A 70 -30.69 -20.62 -21.36
C VAL A 70 -30.55 -20.14 -22.81
N PHE A 71 -29.30 -19.97 -23.28
CA PHE A 71 -29.04 -19.34 -24.58
C PHE A 71 -28.38 -20.22 -25.64
N ASN A 72 -27.92 -21.43 -25.31
CA ASN A 72 -27.27 -22.40 -26.22
C ASN A 72 -27.90 -23.78 -26.07
N ASP A 73 -29.04 -24.01 -26.72
CA ASP A 73 -29.68 -25.34 -27.02
C ASP A 73 -29.62 -26.41 -25.90
N GLY A 74 -29.60 -26.00 -24.63
CA GLY A 74 -29.80 -26.86 -23.49
C GLY A 74 -31.27 -26.84 -23.02
N GLU A 75 -31.69 -27.82 -22.23
CA GLU A 75 -32.95 -27.75 -21.51
C GLU A 75 -32.79 -26.93 -20.24
N PRO A 76 -33.17 -25.62 -20.20
CA PRO A 76 -33.00 -24.75 -19.06
C PRO A 76 -34.02 -25.05 -17.97
N GLU A 77 -33.58 -25.20 -16.75
CA GLU A 77 -34.48 -25.27 -15.60
C GLU A 77 -34.99 -23.87 -15.20
N ALA A 78 -36.08 -23.78 -14.48
CA ALA A 78 -36.64 -22.51 -13.99
C ALA A 78 -35.60 -21.70 -13.20
N LEU A 79 -34.73 -22.38 -12.46
CA LEU A 79 -33.63 -21.76 -11.72
C LEU A 79 -32.56 -21.07 -12.61
N ASP A 80 -32.32 -21.61 -13.81
CA ASP A 80 -31.40 -21.01 -14.77
C ASP A 80 -31.88 -19.66 -15.29
N TYR A 81 -33.20 -19.53 -15.52
CA TYR A 81 -33.83 -18.24 -15.89
C TYR A 81 -33.69 -17.20 -14.76
N VAL A 82 -33.93 -17.62 -13.51
CA VAL A 82 -33.82 -16.72 -12.35
C VAL A 82 -32.36 -16.25 -12.19
N ILE A 83 -31.37 -17.16 -12.29
CA ILE A 83 -29.95 -16.80 -12.20
C ILE A 83 -29.56 -15.83 -13.32
N CYS A 84 -30.04 -16.05 -14.55
CA CYS A 84 -29.76 -15.14 -15.67
C CYS A 84 -30.42 -13.78 -15.47
N ALA A 85 -31.69 -13.72 -15.02
CA ALA A 85 -32.40 -12.48 -14.75
C ALA A 85 -31.73 -11.67 -13.64
N VAL A 86 -31.37 -12.32 -12.53
CA VAL A 86 -30.61 -11.68 -11.44
C VAL A 86 -29.25 -11.18 -11.95
N GLY A 87 -28.52 -11.97 -12.74
CA GLY A 87 -27.25 -11.57 -13.33
C GLY A 87 -27.39 -10.33 -14.23
N ILE A 88 -28.46 -10.25 -15.06
CA ILE A 88 -28.67 -9.11 -15.96
C ILE A 88 -29.06 -7.83 -15.21
N VAL A 89 -29.75 -7.91 -14.09
CA VAL A 89 -30.26 -6.74 -13.35
C VAL A 89 -29.25 -6.30 -12.26
N VAL A 90 -28.79 -7.23 -11.44
CA VAL A 90 -27.95 -6.91 -10.29
C VAL A 90 -26.52 -6.56 -10.70
N PHE A 91 -26.00 -7.24 -11.71
CA PHE A 91 -24.60 -7.11 -12.11
C PHE A 91 -24.24 -5.71 -12.65
N PRO A 92 -25.01 -5.07 -13.54
CA PRO A 92 -24.73 -3.71 -13.97
C PRO A 92 -24.81 -2.70 -12.81
N GLY A 93 -25.72 -2.92 -11.86
CA GLY A 93 -25.84 -2.08 -10.67
C GLY A 93 -24.58 -2.11 -9.80
N VAL A 94 -24.05 -3.30 -9.55
CA VAL A 94 -22.79 -3.46 -8.80
C VAL A 94 -21.62 -2.79 -9.53
N VAL A 95 -21.50 -2.98 -10.84
CA VAL A 95 -20.46 -2.34 -11.66
C VAL A 95 -20.52 -0.82 -11.59
N VAL A 96 -21.71 -0.24 -11.67
CA VAL A 96 -21.89 1.23 -11.58
C VAL A 96 -21.47 1.73 -10.20
N ILE A 97 -21.82 1.00 -9.14
CA ILE A 97 -21.42 1.34 -7.76
C ILE A 97 -19.89 1.28 -7.62
N ASP A 98 -19.26 0.21 -8.11
CA ASP A 98 -17.80 0.05 -8.04
C ASP A 98 -17.08 1.16 -8.81
N ILE A 99 -17.55 1.50 -10.01
CA ILE A 99 -17.03 2.63 -10.79
C ILE A 99 -17.20 3.95 -10.02
N ALA A 100 -18.36 4.21 -9.42
CA ALA A 100 -18.61 5.41 -8.65
C ALA A 100 -17.69 5.50 -7.42
N LEU A 101 -17.49 4.40 -6.71
CA LEU A 101 -16.55 4.32 -5.58
C LEU A 101 -15.10 4.54 -6.03
N LEU A 102 -14.70 3.96 -7.16
CA LEU A 102 -13.36 4.16 -7.73
C LEU A 102 -13.15 5.63 -8.14
N VAL A 103 -14.10 6.23 -8.84
CA VAL A 103 -14.05 7.66 -9.22
C VAL A 103 -13.97 8.54 -7.99
N ARG A 104 -14.78 8.28 -6.96
CA ARG A 104 -14.74 9.00 -5.69
C ARG A 104 -13.38 8.85 -4.99
N TYR A 105 -12.82 7.65 -4.98
CA TYR A 105 -11.49 7.38 -4.43
C TYR A 105 -10.40 8.15 -5.17
N ILE A 106 -10.40 8.11 -6.52
CA ILE A 106 -9.44 8.84 -7.36
C ILE A 106 -9.58 10.34 -7.14
N TYR A 107 -10.80 10.87 -7.14
CA TYR A 107 -11.08 12.29 -6.90
C TYR A 107 -10.55 12.75 -5.54
N ARG A 108 -10.83 12.01 -4.48
CA ARG A 108 -10.32 12.33 -3.13
C ARG A 108 -8.80 12.35 -3.09
N LYS A 109 -8.15 11.39 -3.74
CA LYS A 109 -6.68 11.29 -3.82
C LYS A 109 -6.06 12.46 -4.58
N LEU A 110 -6.64 12.82 -5.72
CA LEU A 110 -6.18 13.97 -6.52
C LEU A 110 -6.40 15.30 -5.78
N LYS A 111 -7.58 15.48 -5.19
CA LYS A 111 -7.91 16.68 -4.40
C LYS A 111 -6.93 16.84 -3.24
N ARG A 112 -6.65 15.79 -2.49
CA ARG A 112 -5.66 15.82 -1.39
C ARG A 112 -4.29 16.24 -1.88
N LYS A 113 -3.79 15.63 -2.95
CA LYS A 113 -2.48 15.98 -3.53
C LYS A 113 -2.41 17.47 -3.93
N TYR A 114 -3.50 18.00 -4.50
CA TYR A 114 -3.58 19.42 -4.88
C TYR A 114 -3.55 20.32 -3.66
N VAL A 115 -4.36 20.04 -2.65
CA VAL A 115 -4.43 20.81 -1.40
C VAL A 115 -3.08 20.82 -0.67
N VAL A 116 -2.42 19.67 -0.55
CA VAL A 116 -1.09 19.57 0.08
C VAL A 116 -0.06 20.39 -0.68
N LYS A 117 -0.08 20.34 -2.02
CA LYS A 117 0.84 21.13 -2.84
C LYS A 117 0.61 22.64 -2.68
N ASP A 118 -0.66 23.08 -2.65
CA ASP A 118 -1.00 24.48 -2.45
C ASP A 118 -0.57 24.96 -1.07
N MET A 119 -0.78 24.15 -0.03
CA MET A 119 -0.33 24.44 1.33
C MET A 119 1.20 24.57 1.40
N LEU A 120 1.95 23.62 0.84
CA LEU A 120 3.42 23.70 0.79
C LEU A 120 3.90 24.94 0.05
N ASN A 121 3.24 25.33 -1.03
CA ASN A 121 3.57 26.56 -1.74
C ASN A 121 3.37 27.82 -0.87
N LYS A 122 2.27 27.88 -0.11
CA LYS A 122 2.01 28.98 0.82
C LYS A 122 3.05 29.02 1.93
N LEU A 123 3.33 27.90 2.59
CA LEU A 123 4.34 27.80 3.65
C LEU A 123 5.74 28.12 3.16
N SER A 124 6.08 27.73 1.94
CA SER A 124 7.40 28.03 1.35
C SER A 124 7.65 29.53 1.09
N ASN A 125 6.61 30.36 1.08
CA ASN A 125 6.74 31.81 0.97
C ASN A 125 7.14 32.44 2.31
N THR A 126 6.77 31.82 3.44
CA THR A 126 7.14 32.28 4.79
C THR A 126 8.45 31.66 5.25
N GLU A 127 8.66 30.39 4.96
CA GLU A 127 9.84 29.65 5.40
C GLU A 127 10.36 28.68 4.34
N SER A 128 11.67 28.82 4.05
CA SER A 128 12.33 28.05 3.00
C SER A 128 12.45 26.55 3.26
N ALA A 129 12.26 26.09 4.50
CA ALA A 129 12.28 24.68 4.87
C ALA A 129 11.13 23.90 4.23
N TRP A 130 9.99 24.56 3.97
CA TRP A 130 8.82 23.99 3.32
C TRP A 130 8.93 23.88 1.80
N LYS A 131 10.03 24.36 1.19
CA LYS A 131 10.20 24.23 -0.26
C LYS A 131 10.14 22.78 -0.69
N TYR A 132 9.21 22.49 -1.59
CA TYR A 132 8.93 21.11 -2.05
C TYR A 132 10.17 20.39 -2.55
N ASP A 133 11.03 21.06 -3.32
CA ASP A 133 12.24 20.48 -3.87
C ASP A 133 13.25 20.10 -2.80
N ARG A 134 13.36 20.89 -1.72
CA ARG A 134 14.20 20.57 -0.56
C ARG A 134 13.67 19.36 0.20
N LEU A 135 12.35 19.31 0.41
CA LEU A 135 11.70 18.16 1.02
C LEU A 135 11.93 16.89 0.22
N VAL A 136 11.73 16.96 -1.10
CA VAL A 136 11.94 15.83 -2.01
C VAL A 136 13.39 15.35 -2.01
N ASP A 137 14.35 16.26 -2.07
CA ASP A 137 15.78 15.93 -1.99
C ASP A 137 16.11 15.22 -0.67
N ARG A 138 15.63 15.78 0.44
CA ARG A 138 15.83 15.19 1.78
C ARG A 138 15.20 13.80 1.89
N VAL A 139 13.96 13.63 1.43
CA VAL A 139 13.24 12.34 1.42
C VAL A 139 13.97 11.31 0.57
N THR A 140 14.43 11.70 -0.62
CA THR A 140 15.14 10.78 -1.52
C THR A 140 16.48 10.34 -0.93
N LYS A 141 17.27 11.28 -0.38
CA LYS A 141 18.54 10.97 0.28
C LYS A 141 18.34 10.06 1.49
N SER A 142 17.39 10.41 2.36
CA SER A 142 17.09 9.60 3.56
C SER A 142 16.61 8.20 3.18
N TYR A 143 15.75 8.06 2.16
CA TYR A 143 15.27 6.75 1.71
C TYR A 143 16.42 5.81 1.37
N PHE A 144 17.33 6.21 0.49
CA PHE A 144 18.43 5.34 0.08
C PHE A 144 19.46 5.14 1.20
N ALA A 145 19.73 6.17 2.00
CA ALA A 145 20.68 6.06 3.13
C ALA A 145 20.17 5.06 4.17
N ILE A 146 18.91 5.16 4.58
CA ILE A 146 18.28 4.29 5.58
C ILE A 146 18.21 2.84 5.07
N GLN A 147 17.74 2.61 3.82
CA GLN A 147 17.70 1.25 3.27
C GLN A 147 19.11 0.62 3.17
N LYS A 148 20.12 1.41 2.81
CA LYS A 148 21.51 0.95 2.75
C LYS A 148 22.06 0.62 4.14
N ALA A 149 21.81 1.49 5.13
CA ALA A 149 22.21 1.30 6.52
C ALA A 149 21.59 0.04 7.12
N TRP A 150 20.28 -0.13 6.91
CA TRP A 150 19.50 -1.30 7.32
C TRP A 150 20.07 -2.61 6.76
N SER A 151 20.28 -2.66 5.44
CA SER A 151 20.84 -3.86 4.79
C SER A 151 22.29 -4.18 5.20
N LYS A 152 23.03 -3.17 5.65
CA LYS A 152 24.39 -3.35 6.19
C LYS A 152 24.42 -3.70 7.68
N GLY A 153 23.28 -3.64 8.38
CA GLY A 153 23.23 -3.82 9.82
C GLY A 153 23.91 -2.70 10.62
N ASN A 154 23.99 -1.48 10.06
CA ASN A 154 24.67 -0.34 10.68
C ASN A 154 23.84 0.93 10.46
N MET A 155 22.94 1.23 11.42
CA MET A 155 22.08 2.40 11.36
C MET A 155 22.81 3.72 11.63
N GLU A 156 23.95 3.71 12.30
CA GLU A 156 24.73 4.92 12.60
C GLU A 156 25.04 5.73 11.34
N SER A 157 25.27 5.05 10.21
CA SER A 157 25.54 5.69 8.92
C SER A 157 24.35 6.49 8.36
N ALA A 158 23.14 6.30 8.89
CA ALA A 158 21.92 7.00 8.49
C ALA A 158 21.29 7.82 9.61
N LYS A 159 21.89 7.92 10.80
CA LYS A 159 21.35 8.59 11.98
C LYS A 159 20.89 10.02 11.70
N GLN A 160 21.67 10.79 10.93
CA GLN A 160 21.31 12.15 10.54
C GLN A 160 19.99 12.31 9.77
N TYR A 161 19.40 11.21 9.30
CA TYR A 161 18.14 11.19 8.53
C TYR A 161 16.95 10.74 9.35
N MET A 162 17.14 10.38 10.64
CA MET A 162 16.11 9.82 11.50
C MET A 162 15.99 10.60 12.80
N SER A 163 14.82 10.56 13.44
CA SER A 163 14.66 10.96 14.84
C SER A 163 15.42 9.97 15.74
N ASP A 164 15.85 10.44 16.91
CA ASP A 164 16.53 9.57 17.88
C ASP A 164 15.66 8.36 18.25
N ARG A 165 14.37 8.59 18.45
CA ARG A 165 13.39 7.53 18.73
C ARG A 165 13.38 6.43 17.64
N LEU A 166 13.33 6.83 16.36
CA LEU A 166 13.30 5.87 15.26
C LEU A 166 14.66 5.18 15.06
N PHE A 167 15.76 5.91 15.31
CA PHE A 167 17.10 5.33 15.29
C PHE A 167 17.22 4.22 16.34
N ASP A 168 16.83 4.48 17.59
CA ASP A 168 16.87 3.51 18.67
C ASP A 168 15.99 2.28 18.38
N GLU A 169 14.80 2.51 17.84
CA GLU A 169 13.92 1.42 17.42
C GLU A 169 14.56 0.51 16.35
N PHE A 170 15.21 1.11 15.36
CA PHE A 170 15.87 0.34 14.30
C PHE A 170 17.12 -0.36 14.79
N GLN A 171 17.91 0.29 15.66
CA GLN A 171 19.08 -0.33 16.27
C GLN A 171 18.68 -1.56 17.10
N GLN A 172 17.67 -1.46 17.95
CA GLN A 172 17.15 -2.59 18.72
C GLN A 172 16.70 -3.76 17.83
N LYS A 173 16.05 -3.46 16.69
CA LYS A 173 15.66 -4.50 15.72
C LYS A 173 16.88 -5.19 15.10
N LEU A 174 17.92 -4.45 14.75
CA LEU A 174 19.16 -5.02 14.22
C LEU A 174 19.88 -5.87 15.26
N ASP A 175 19.93 -5.43 16.52
CA ASP A 175 20.56 -6.17 17.61
C ASP A 175 19.86 -7.50 17.83
N LYS A 176 18.52 -7.52 17.87
CA LYS A 176 17.72 -8.76 17.94
C LYS A 176 17.99 -9.70 16.74
N MET A 177 18.08 -9.16 15.52
CA MET A 177 18.40 -9.97 14.34
C MET A 177 19.80 -10.59 14.46
N ASN A 178 20.78 -9.83 14.93
CA ASN A 178 22.14 -10.31 15.15
C ASN A 178 22.19 -11.44 16.20
N GLU A 179 21.46 -11.32 17.30
CA GLU A 179 21.33 -12.37 18.34
C GLU A 179 20.83 -13.69 17.74
N HIS A 180 19.94 -13.63 16.75
CA HIS A 180 19.40 -14.79 16.05
C HIS A 180 20.24 -15.24 14.84
N ASN A 181 21.42 -14.67 14.64
CA ASN A 181 22.27 -14.88 13.45
C ASN A 181 21.53 -14.54 12.13
N GLU A 182 20.65 -13.57 12.16
CA GLU A 182 19.86 -13.10 11.03
C GLU A 182 20.37 -11.76 10.51
N ARG A 183 20.22 -11.57 9.21
CA ARG A 183 20.48 -10.28 8.57
C ARG A 183 19.47 -10.03 7.49
N ASN A 184 19.06 -8.79 7.35
CA ASN A 184 18.24 -8.38 6.22
C ASN A 184 19.09 -8.16 4.96
N VAL A 185 18.62 -8.65 3.84
CA VAL A 185 19.29 -8.51 2.54
C VAL A 185 18.35 -7.77 1.59
N LEU A 186 18.73 -6.54 1.25
CA LEU A 186 18.04 -5.72 0.27
C LEU A 186 18.85 -5.66 -1.03
N LYS A 187 18.18 -5.90 -2.18
CA LYS A 187 18.79 -5.77 -3.50
C LYS A 187 17.85 -5.03 -4.46
N ASN A 188 18.43 -4.36 -5.44
CA ASN A 188 17.69 -3.65 -6.49
C ASN A 188 16.65 -2.66 -5.93
N VAL A 189 17.03 -1.96 -4.85
CA VAL A 189 16.21 -0.94 -4.19
C VAL A 189 15.91 0.19 -5.17
N THR A 190 14.62 0.46 -5.40
CA THR A 190 14.17 1.53 -6.28
C THR A 190 13.05 2.34 -5.64
N LEU A 191 13.15 3.65 -5.78
CA LEU A 191 12.10 4.60 -5.43
C LEU A 191 11.39 5.00 -6.74
N ARG A 192 10.11 4.62 -6.91
CA ARG A 192 9.38 4.81 -8.17
C ARG A 192 8.42 5.99 -8.14
N LYS A 193 7.75 6.18 -7.02
CA LYS A 193 6.73 7.21 -6.85
C LYS A 193 6.78 7.76 -5.44
N TYR A 194 6.88 9.07 -5.34
CA TYR A 194 6.88 9.75 -4.05
C TYR A 194 6.22 11.13 -4.21
N TYR A 195 5.52 11.57 -3.20
CA TYR A 195 4.90 12.90 -3.13
C TYR A 195 4.43 13.18 -1.71
N ALA A 196 4.34 14.46 -1.36
CA ALA A 196 3.76 14.87 -0.08
C ALA A 196 2.27 14.51 -0.03
N ALA A 197 1.87 13.74 0.99
CA ALA A 197 0.52 13.21 1.16
C ALA A 197 -0.28 13.97 2.22
N ALA A 198 0.41 14.57 3.22
CA ALA A 198 -0.17 15.43 4.23
C ALA A 198 0.90 16.37 4.78
N VAL A 199 0.48 17.54 5.26
CA VAL A 199 1.33 18.56 5.87
C VAL A 199 0.61 19.06 7.10
N TYR A 200 1.34 19.25 8.17
CA TYR A 200 0.89 19.90 9.38
C TYR A 200 1.92 20.96 9.78
N ASP A 201 1.46 22.19 9.80
CA ASP A 201 2.19 23.38 10.22
C ASP A 201 1.70 23.75 11.61
N SER A 202 2.57 23.72 12.59
CA SER A 202 2.25 24.02 14.00
C SER A 202 2.71 25.43 14.35
N PRO A 203 2.05 26.10 15.32
CA PRO A 203 2.58 27.33 15.91
C PRO A 203 3.97 27.14 16.54
N GLN A 204 4.36 25.92 16.83
CA GLN A 204 5.68 25.52 17.35
C GLN A 204 6.33 24.59 16.34
N ASP A 205 7.43 25.03 15.72
CA ASP A 205 8.11 24.34 14.64
C ASP A 205 8.50 22.89 14.97
N GLU A 206 8.71 22.57 16.25
CA GLU A 206 9.03 21.22 16.72
C GLU A 206 7.92 20.17 16.45
N TYR A 207 6.67 20.64 16.28
CA TYR A 207 5.53 19.77 15.95
C TYR A 207 5.20 19.75 14.47
N ASP A 208 5.92 20.50 13.66
CA ASP A 208 5.80 20.46 12.20
C ASP A 208 6.02 19.07 11.68
N ASN A 209 5.17 18.65 10.75
CA ASN A 209 5.39 17.37 10.12
C ASN A 209 4.85 17.32 8.70
N VAL A 210 5.49 16.48 7.90
CA VAL A 210 5.09 16.18 6.54
C VAL A 210 5.10 14.69 6.30
N TRP A 211 4.05 14.19 5.69
CA TRP A 211 3.94 12.79 5.30
C TRP A 211 4.20 12.63 3.82
N PHE A 212 5.06 11.71 3.47
CA PHE A 212 5.32 11.33 2.10
C PHE A 212 4.76 9.96 1.78
N TYR A 213 4.04 9.87 0.66
CA TYR A 213 3.77 8.60 -0.01
C TYR A 213 5.06 8.12 -0.65
N ILE A 214 5.46 6.89 -0.35
CA ILE A 214 6.65 6.23 -0.87
C ILE A 214 6.22 4.96 -1.58
N GLY A 215 6.35 4.91 -2.89
CA GLY A 215 6.15 3.71 -3.70
C GLY A 215 7.47 3.26 -4.30
N GLY A 216 7.86 2.06 -3.97
CA GLY A 216 9.12 1.49 -4.40
C GLY A 216 9.04 0.01 -4.78
N SER A 217 10.17 -0.55 -5.11
CA SER A 217 10.30 -2.00 -5.26
C SER A 217 11.74 -2.44 -4.95
N MET A 218 11.86 -3.61 -4.35
CA MET A 218 13.15 -4.23 -4.00
C MET A 218 13.03 -5.73 -3.87
N VAL A 219 14.14 -6.42 -3.86
CA VAL A 219 14.29 -7.76 -3.31
C VAL A 219 14.53 -7.61 -1.83
N ASP A 220 13.79 -8.34 -1.00
CA ASP A 220 13.80 -8.18 0.45
C ASP A 220 13.59 -9.54 1.13
N TYR A 221 14.61 -9.98 1.89
CA TYR A 221 14.53 -11.23 2.63
C TYR A 221 15.46 -11.22 3.85
N ILE A 222 15.12 -12.01 4.86
CA ILE A 222 15.98 -12.33 6.00
C ILE A 222 16.76 -13.61 5.70
N TYR A 223 18.07 -13.54 5.84
CA TYR A 223 18.97 -14.67 5.72
C TYR A 223 19.54 -15.02 7.10
N ASN A 224 19.36 -16.28 7.51
CA ASN A 224 19.95 -16.80 8.72
C ASN A 224 21.29 -17.48 8.40
N SER A 225 22.37 -16.97 8.98
CA SER A 225 23.74 -17.44 8.72
C SER A 225 24.06 -18.76 9.40
N ALA A 226 23.45 -19.07 10.54
CA ALA A 226 23.63 -20.33 11.25
C ALA A 226 23.00 -21.51 10.47
N PHE A 227 21.78 -21.32 9.96
CA PHE A 227 21.09 -22.34 9.19
C PHE A 227 21.35 -22.25 7.67
N LYS A 228 22.10 -21.25 7.23
CA LYS A 228 22.43 -20.99 5.81
C LYS A 228 21.19 -20.96 4.88
N LYS A 229 20.07 -20.42 5.37
CA LYS A 229 18.80 -20.36 4.63
C LYS A 229 18.09 -19.02 4.77
N ILE A 230 17.17 -18.77 3.86
CA ILE A 230 16.21 -17.66 3.95
C ILE A 230 15.11 -18.08 4.92
N THR A 231 14.89 -17.29 5.97
CA THR A 231 13.85 -17.52 6.99
C THR A 231 12.57 -16.76 6.68
N GLN A 232 12.69 -15.60 6.02
CA GLN A 232 11.54 -14.77 5.70
C GLN A 232 11.78 -13.96 4.41
N GLY A 233 10.71 -13.55 3.72
CA GLY A 233 10.77 -12.72 2.53
C GLY A 233 10.97 -13.48 1.23
N SER A 234 11.48 -12.83 0.18
CA SER A 234 11.59 -13.41 -1.15
C SER A 234 12.78 -12.87 -1.93
N THR A 235 13.42 -13.76 -2.71
CA THR A 235 14.45 -13.37 -3.71
C THR A 235 13.86 -12.70 -4.95
N LYS A 236 12.53 -12.68 -5.09
CA LYS A 236 11.85 -11.99 -6.19
C LYS A 236 11.63 -10.53 -5.83
N LYS A 237 11.82 -9.64 -6.79
CA LYS A 237 11.56 -8.21 -6.63
C LYS A 237 10.07 -7.97 -6.37
N GLN A 238 9.75 -7.29 -5.26
CA GLN A 238 8.39 -6.97 -4.84
C GLN A 238 8.19 -5.45 -4.82
N SER A 239 6.98 -5.01 -5.16
CA SER A 239 6.56 -3.61 -5.02
C SER A 239 5.88 -3.40 -3.68
N PHE A 240 6.05 -2.20 -3.12
CA PHE A 240 5.43 -1.80 -1.87
C PHE A 240 4.99 -0.35 -1.89
N VAL A 241 4.14 0.01 -0.94
CA VAL A 241 3.68 1.36 -0.66
C VAL A 241 3.74 1.60 0.84
N GLU A 242 4.37 2.71 1.22
CA GLU A 242 4.52 3.16 2.59
C GLU A 242 4.23 4.66 2.69
N TYR A 243 3.97 5.12 3.91
CA TYR A 243 3.86 6.53 4.24
C TYR A 243 4.91 6.86 5.29
N TRP A 244 5.78 7.78 4.96
CA TRP A 244 6.92 8.21 5.77
C TRP A 244 6.62 9.58 6.36
N LYS A 245 6.61 9.67 7.73
CA LYS A 245 6.43 10.91 8.48
C LYS A 245 7.79 11.53 8.75
N TYR A 246 7.95 12.75 8.31
CA TYR A 246 9.10 13.58 8.64
C TYR A 246 8.69 14.64 9.65
N ILE A 247 9.56 14.91 10.61
CA ILE A 247 9.44 15.97 11.61
C ILE A 247 10.68 16.85 11.56
N ARG A 248 10.64 18.01 12.20
CA ARG A 248 11.85 18.83 12.38
C ARG A 248 12.60 18.36 13.62
N ASN A 249 13.90 18.26 13.49
CA ASN A 249 14.79 18.07 14.65
C ASN A 249 15.17 19.42 15.26
N GLN A 250 15.93 19.39 16.36
CA GLN A 250 16.39 20.59 17.05
C GLN A 250 17.21 21.57 16.19
N SER A 251 17.82 21.09 15.11
CA SER A 251 18.54 21.92 14.13
C SER A 251 17.65 22.47 13.01
N GLY A 252 16.32 22.23 13.06
CA GLY A 252 15.38 22.63 12.02
C GLY A 252 15.40 21.76 10.75
N GLU A 253 16.18 20.66 10.75
CA GLU A 253 16.27 19.75 9.60
C GLU A 253 15.16 18.69 9.63
N TRP A 254 14.66 18.34 8.44
CA TRP A 254 13.67 17.28 8.30
C TRP A 254 14.29 15.90 8.51
N VAL A 255 13.79 15.14 9.47
CA VAL A 255 14.22 13.78 9.79
C VAL A 255 13.03 12.82 9.79
N LEU A 256 13.26 11.61 9.35
CA LEU A 256 12.24 10.55 9.37
C LEU A 256 11.94 10.16 10.82
N ASP A 257 10.67 10.18 11.18
CA ASP A 257 10.22 9.81 12.54
C ASP A 257 9.35 8.56 12.58
N ARG A 258 8.59 8.31 11.51
CA ARG A 258 7.66 7.16 11.48
C ARG A 258 7.47 6.63 10.07
N ILE A 259 7.32 5.31 9.96
CA ILE A 259 6.93 4.62 8.74
C ILE A 259 5.63 3.86 9.00
N VAL A 260 4.66 3.98 8.10
CA VAL A 260 3.35 3.35 8.21
C VAL A 260 3.02 2.64 6.90
N GLN A 261 2.53 1.42 7.00
CA GLN A 261 2.09 0.63 5.85
C GLN A 261 0.79 1.19 5.25
N GLN A 262 0.55 0.93 3.96
CA GLN A 262 -0.63 1.43 3.27
C GLN A 262 -1.95 1.05 3.94
N ASN A 263 -2.05 -0.14 4.54
CA ASN A 263 -3.26 -0.61 5.19
C ASN A 263 -3.55 0.16 6.48
N ASP A 264 -2.51 0.49 7.23
CA ASP A 264 -2.62 1.20 8.52
C ASP A 264 -2.80 2.71 8.33
N PHE A 265 -2.38 3.24 7.17
CA PHE A 265 -2.55 4.64 6.80
C PHE A 265 -4.03 5.09 6.76
N LYS A 266 -4.95 4.18 6.45
CA LYS A 266 -6.39 4.49 6.42
C LYS A 266 -6.95 4.87 7.80
N ASN A 267 -6.28 4.43 8.85
CA ASN A 267 -6.68 4.65 10.25
C ASN A 267 -6.06 5.93 10.83
N LEU A 268 -5.20 6.63 10.08
CA LEU A 268 -4.62 7.87 10.54
C LEU A 268 -5.59 9.04 10.30
N PRO A 269 -5.77 9.95 11.28
CA PRO A 269 -6.70 11.07 11.21
C PRO A 269 -6.17 12.18 10.29
N PHE A 270 -6.04 11.91 8.98
CA PHE A 270 -5.50 12.89 8.01
C PHE A 270 -6.38 14.12 7.78
N ASN A 271 -7.63 14.12 8.24
CA ASN A 271 -8.47 15.30 8.14
C ASN A 271 -7.96 16.45 9.04
N ASP A 272 -7.17 16.14 10.07
CA ASP A 272 -6.61 17.09 11.02
C ASP A 272 -5.24 17.66 10.59
N TYR A 273 -4.61 17.09 9.54
CA TYR A 273 -3.27 17.46 9.07
C TYR A 273 -3.25 18.36 7.83
N VAL A 274 -4.39 18.87 7.41
CA VAL A 274 -4.52 19.87 6.34
C VAL A 274 -5.28 21.05 6.91
N ARG A 275 -4.58 21.95 7.56
CA ARG A 275 -5.11 23.28 7.95
C ARG A 275 -4.63 24.33 7.00
#